data_91d9dbe42c4db955c50f347544cb98aa
#
_entry.id   91d9dbe42c4db955c50f347544cb98aa
#
_cell.length_a   1.000
_cell.length_b   1.000
_cell.length_c   1.000
_cell.angle_alpha   90.00
_cell.angle_beta   90.00
_cell.angle_gamma   90.00
#
_symmetry.space_group_name_H-M   'P 1'
#
loop_
_entity.id
_entity.type
_entity.pdbx_description
1 polymer ?
#
loop_
_entity_poly.entity_id
_entity_poly.type
_entity_poly.pdbx_seq_one_letter_code
_entity_poly.pdbx_strand_id
1 'polypeptide(L)'
;MLKNRFRNITRLALLLIVIGAIGNVVLYMLGKSPFNLGELSTEQSVRMDQTTNLLIHTETGTVDVVPIKGHEIKAVLEGKTTKQSLEDYRLNITQDQGQTRIEVIQDSKFRFFDIYTNLKLTIGIPETQLNQLQVMTDTGNIYVDSVLASEYRMISDTGAIKMDIKEGVIKAETNTGAITASLDHILQDIYAISDTGDIIIQTAEAPQALRTKLSADSGTIKVTLPNYQDGYIGEGGPLVELISDTGDLEIEQYSGK
;
A
#
# COMPACT_ATOMS: atom_id res chain seq x y z
N MET A 1 -6.89 57.49 -12.60
CA MET A 1 -7.84 56.68 -11.79
C MET A 1 -7.37 55.20 -11.56
N LEU A 2 -6.80 54.50 -12.52
CA LEU A 2 -6.32 53.12 -12.34
C LEU A 2 -5.26 52.90 -11.25
N LYS A 3 -4.28 53.82 -11.14
CA LYS A 3 -3.16 53.69 -10.14
C LYS A 3 -3.64 53.74 -8.67
N ASN A 4 -4.70 54.47 -8.36
CA ASN A 4 -5.28 54.52 -7.02
C ASN A 4 -6.14 53.28 -6.72
N ARG A 5 -6.83 52.71 -7.69
CA ARG A 5 -7.58 51.46 -7.57
C ARG A 5 -6.61 50.29 -7.29
N PHE A 6 -5.51 50.20 -8.03
CA PHE A 6 -4.49 49.19 -7.83
C PHE A 6 -3.89 49.25 -6.43
N ARG A 7 -3.53 50.48 -5.95
CA ARG A 7 -3.00 50.68 -4.62
C ARG A 7 -3.97 50.28 -3.51
N ASN A 8 -5.27 50.55 -3.69
CA ASN A 8 -6.30 50.16 -2.72
C ASN A 8 -6.53 48.64 -2.70
N ILE A 9 -6.48 47.97 -3.85
CA ILE A 9 -6.55 46.50 -3.95
C ILE A 9 -5.32 45.86 -3.26
N THR A 10 -4.12 46.39 -3.49
CA THR A 10 -2.91 45.87 -2.84
C THR A 10 -2.97 46.07 -1.32
N ARG A 11 -3.46 47.22 -0.81
CA ARG A 11 -3.65 47.45 0.62
C ARG A 11 -4.69 46.51 1.22
N LEU A 12 -5.80 46.27 0.53
CA LEU A 12 -6.82 45.30 0.97
C LEU A 12 -6.27 43.89 1.02
N ALA A 13 -5.52 43.46 0.01
CA ALA A 13 -4.87 42.15 -0.03
C ALA A 13 -3.88 41.98 1.13
N LEU A 14 -3.04 42.99 1.39
CA LEU A 14 -2.10 43.01 2.51
C LEU A 14 -2.82 42.94 3.87
N LEU A 15 -3.92 43.66 4.03
CA LEU A 15 -4.75 43.63 5.24
C LEU A 15 -5.33 42.19 5.45
N LEU A 16 -5.84 41.55 4.40
CA LEU A 16 -6.39 40.22 4.48
C LEU A 16 -5.31 39.16 4.83
N ILE A 17 -4.09 39.30 4.30
CA ILE A 17 -2.95 38.45 4.66
C ILE A 17 -2.60 38.61 6.14
N VAL A 18 -2.56 39.83 6.66
CA VAL A 18 -2.26 40.12 8.08
C VAL A 18 -3.36 39.53 8.98
N ILE A 19 -4.63 39.71 8.63
CA ILE A 19 -5.76 39.15 9.38
C ILE A 19 -5.67 37.61 9.35
N GLY A 20 -5.38 37.01 8.19
CA GLY A 20 -5.19 35.56 8.05
C GLY A 20 -4.03 35.02 8.89
N ALA A 21 -2.90 35.77 8.92
CA ALA A 21 -1.74 35.38 9.73
C ALA A 21 -2.05 35.44 11.23
N ILE A 22 -2.68 36.55 11.71
CA ILE A 22 -3.10 36.70 13.10
C ILE A 22 -4.12 35.59 13.48
N GLY A 23 -5.11 35.33 12.61
CA GLY A 23 -6.10 34.28 12.82
C GLY A 23 -5.45 32.90 12.95
N ASN A 24 -4.47 32.61 12.11
CA ASN A 24 -3.73 31.36 12.18
C ASN A 24 -2.92 31.21 13.48
N VAL A 25 -2.26 32.30 13.95
CA VAL A 25 -1.54 32.27 15.23
C VAL A 25 -2.50 32.02 16.40
N VAL A 26 -3.68 32.64 16.41
CA VAL A 26 -4.70 32.41 17.44
C VAL A 26 -5.19 30.95 17.39
N LEU A 27 -5.50 30.42 16.20
CA LEU A 27 -5.89 29.03 16.04
C LEU A 27 -4.78 28.06 16.47
N TYR A 28 -3.52 28.40 16.20
CA TYR A 28 -2.37 27.61 16.64
C TYR A 28 -2.27 27.54 18.17
N MET A 29 -2.42 28.70 18.86
CA MET A 29 -2.42 28.77 20.32
C MET A 29 -3.59 28.00 20.95
N LEU A 30 -4.73 27.98 20.29
CA LEU A 30 -5.91 27.21 20.72
C LEU A 30 -5.83 25.69 20.38
N GLY A 31 -4.75 25.24 19.76
CA GLY A 31 -4.60 23.84 19.32
C GLY A 31 -5.50 23.44 18.15
N LYS A 32 -6.14 24.41 17.48
CA LYS A 32 -7.11 24.21 16.38
C LYS A 32 -6.54 24.55 15.01
N SER A 33 -5.26 24.87 14.91
CA SER A 33 -4.60 25.10 13.63
C SER A 33 -4.34 23.78 12.91
N PRO A 34 -4.47 23.71 11.57
CA PRO A 34 -4.08 22.54 10.79
C PRO A 34 -2.58 22.21 10.89
N PHE A 35 -1.76 23.12 11.42
CA PHE A 35 -0.35 22.92 11.69
C PHE A 35 -0.07 22.33 13.10
N ASN A 36 -1.08 22.17 13.95
CA ASN A 36 -0.93 21.46 15.21
C ASN A 36 -0.97 19.95 14.95
N LEU A 37 0.20 19.36 14.76
CA LEU A 37 0.33 17.91 14.58
C LEU A 37 0.33 17.20 15.94
N GLY A 38 -0.17 16.00 15.95
CA GLY A 38 -0.12 15.05 17.04
C GLY A 38 0.38 13.71 16.57
N GLU A 39 0.90 12.90 17.48
CA GLU A 39 1.35 11.55 17.22
C GLU A 39 0.23 10.58 17.60
N LEU A 40 -0.06 9.65 16.68
CA LEU A 40 -0.94 8.50 16.90
C LEU A 40 -0.05 7.28 17.14
N SER A 41 -0.36 6.50 18.17
CA SER A 41 0.25 5.20 18.39
C SER A 41 -0.78 4.32 19.09
N THR A 42 -1.25 3.31 18.40
CA THR A 42 -2.22 2.34 18.90
C THR A 42 -1.76 0.94 18.53
N GLU A 43 -1.77 0.05 19.52
CA GLU A 43 -1.39 -1.34 19.34
C GLU A 43 -2.53 -2.24 19.78
N GLN A 44 -2.79 -3.29 18.99
CA GLN A 44 -3.69 -4.39 19.34
C GLN A 44 -3.08 -5.72 18.93
N SER A 45 -3.43 -6.78 19.63
CA SER A 45 -3.03 -8.13 19.27
C SER A 45 -4.18 -9.13 19.39
N VAL A 46 -4.08 -10.22 18.63
CA VAL A 46 -5.04 -11.33 18.66
C VAL A 46 -4.29 -12.64 18.42
N ARG A 47 -4.74 -13.72 19.06
CA ARG A 47 -4.14 -15.03 18.88
C ARG A 47 -4.28 -15.55 17.46
N MET A 48 -3.22 -16.14 16.93
CA MET A 48 -3.16 -16.75 15.61
C MET A 48 -3.89 -18.09 15.51
N ASP A 49 -4.15 -18.77 16.61
CA ASP A 49 -4.54 -20.19 16.71
C ASP A 49 -5.70 -20.63 15.80
N GLN A 50 -6.56 -19.71 15.42
CA GLN A 50 -7.73 -19.98 14.56
C GLN A 50 -7.68 -19.22 13.23
N THR A 51 -6.63 -18.45 12.97
CA THR A 51 -6.54 -17.63 11.77
C THR A 51 -5.94 -18.41 10.62
N THR A 52 -6.71 -18.63 9.58
CA THR A 52 -6.24 -19.19 8.31
C THR A 52 -6.25 -18.14 7.19
N ASN A 53 -7.12 -17.13 7.32
CA ASN A 53 -7.25 -16.03 6.37
C ASN A 53 -7.10 -14.70 7.12
N LEU A 54 -6.27 -13.81 6.60
CA LEU A 54 -6.07 -12.48 7.16
C LEU A 54 -6.47 -11.43 6.14
N LEU A 55 -7.41 -10.57 6.54
CA LEU A 55 -7.86 -9.41 5.77
C LEU A 55 -7.43 -8.13 6.48
N ILE A 56 -6.71 -7.27 5.80
CA ILE A 56 -6.24 -5.97 6.27
C ILE A 56 -6.86 -4.91 5.38
N HIS A 57 -7.49 -3.90 5.98
CA HIS A 57 -8.11 -2.80 5.25
C HIS A 57 -7.81 -1.45 5.91
N THR A 58 -7.41 -0.48 5.11
CA THR A 58 -7.24 0.91 5.52
C THR A 58 -7.58 1.85 4.37
N GLU A 59 -8.21 2.99 4.66
CA GLU A 59 -8.45 4.02 3.64
C GLU A 59 -7.16 4.80 3.32
N THR A 60 -6.32 5.03 4.32
CA THR A 60 -5.12 5.86 4.15
C THR A 60 -3.95 5.33 4.97
N GLY A 61 -2.76 5.40 4.41
CA GLY A 61 -1.51 5.08 5.08
C GLY A 61 -0.80 3.87 4.50
N THR A 62 0.48 3.78 4.80
CA THR A 62 1.31 2.65 4.40
C THR A 62 0.97 1.43 5.23
N VAL A 63 0.85 0.26 4.59
CA VAL A 63 0.66 -1.04 5.26
C VAL A 63 1.93 -1.86 5.10
N ASP A 64 2.56 -2.22 6.22
CA ASP A 64 3.71 -3.11 6.28
C ASP A 64 3.29 -4.43 6.93
N VAL A 65 3.49 -5.54 6.25
CA VAL A 65 3.22 -6.89 6.77
C VAL A 65 4.52 -7.65 6.88
N VAL A 66 4.87 -8.05 8.10
CA VAL A 66 6.18 -8.63 8.41
C VAL A 66 6.05 -9.87 9.31
N PRO A 67 6.98 -10.84 9.24
CA PRO A 67 6.97 -11.96 10.17
C PRO A 67 7.44 -11.53 11.56
N ILE A 68 6.84 -12.11 12.58
CA ILE A 68 7.25 -11.93 13.97
C ILE A 68 7.33 -13.26 14.71
N LYS A 69 8.11 -13.28 15.78
CA LYS A 69 8.15 -14.43 16.70
C LYS A 69 6.96 -14.38 17.66
N GLY A 70 6.39 -15.53 17.97
CA GLY A 70 5.30 -15.64 18.92
C GLY A 70 4.07 -16.36 18.35
N HIS A 71 2.92 -16.16 18.99
CA HIS A 71 1.65 -16.84 18.66
C HIS A 71 0.51 -15.84 18.43
N GLU A 72 0.77 -14.55 18.40
CA GLU A 72 -0.22 -13.51 18.24
C GLU A 72 0.08 -12.67 17.00
N ILE A 73 -0.97 -12.35 16.23
CA ILE A 73 -0.93 -11.31 15.22
C ILE A 73 -0.91 -9.98 15.97
N LYS A 74 0.02 -9.12 15.64
CA LYS A 74 0.19 -7.82 16.26
C LYS A 74 -0.04 -6.72 15.25
N ALA A 75 -0.95 -5.80 15.51
CA ALA A 75 -1.20 -4.64 14.68
C ALA A 75 -0.81 -3.37 15.42
N VAL A 76 0.01 -2.55 14.79
CA VAL A 76 0.49 -1.27 15.30
C VAL A 76 0.15 -0.20 14.29
N LEU A 77 -0.72 0.73 14.66
CA LEU A 77 -1.03 1.94 13.89
C LEU A 77 -0.28 3.11 14.51
N GLU A 78 0.63 3.69 13.75
CA GLU A 78 1.44 4.82 14.20
C GLU A 78 1.54 5.91 13.13
N GLY A 79 1.88 7.12 13.54
CA GLY A 79 2.12 8.22 12.62
C GLY A 79 1.76 9.58 13.16
N LYS A 80 1.61 10.53 12.24
CA LYS A 80 1.30 11.93 12.55
C LYS A 80 0.09 12.39 11.75
N THR A 81 -0.82 13.05 12.45
CA THR A 81 -1.96 13.73 11.84
C THR A 81 -2.24 15.02 12.61
N THR A 82 -3.21 15.82 12.20
CA THR A 82 -3.61 16.98 12.99
C THR A 82 -4.15 16.55 14.35
N LYS A 83 -3.91 17.32 15.41
CA LYS A 83 -4.40 16.99 16.75
C LYS A 83 -5.91 16.76 16.81
N GLN A 84 -6.64 17.44 15.93
CA GLN A 84 -8.09 17.32 15.88
C GLN A 84 -8.55 16.00 15.25
N SER A 85 -7.70 15.35 14.43
CA SER A 85 -8.02 14.11 13.71
C SER A 85 -7.48 12.87 14.42
N LEU A 86 -6.75 13.03 15.53
CA LEU A 86 -6.21 11.88 16.29
C LEU A 86 -7.30 10.90 16.74
N GLU A 87 -8.45 11.42 17.19
CA GLU A 87 -9.56 10.61 17.69
C GLU A 87 -10.42 10.02 16.57
N ASP A 88 -10.21 10.43 15.32
CA ASP A 88 -10.96 9.93 14.18
C ASP A 88 -10.43 8.58 13.70
N TYR A 89 -9.19 8.22 14.05
CA TYR A 89 -8.58 6.95 13.67
C TYR A 89 -8.71 5.90 14.78
N ARG A 90 -9.25 4.75 14.42
CA ARG A 90 -9.36 3.60 15.33
C ARG A 90 -8.87 2.34 14.65
N LEU A 91 -7.98 1.63 15.33
CA LEU A 91 -7.59 0.28 14.95
C LEU A 91 -8.63 -0.69 15.50
N ASN A 92 -9.14 -1.58 14.67
CA ASN A 92 -10.11 -2.60 15.05
C ASN A 92 -9.64 -3.98 14.55
N ILE A 93 -9.66 -4.97 15.44
CA ILE A 93 -9.40 -6.36 15.09
C ILE A 93 -10.62 -7.18 15.44
N THR A 94 -11.12 -7.93 14.45
CA THR A 94 -12.22 -8.89 14.64
C THR A 94 -11.78 -10.26 14.16
N GLN A 95 -12.22 -11.30 14.84
CA GLN A 95 -11.91 -12.68 14.49
C GLN A 95 -13.20 -13.51 14.47
N ASP A 96 -13.45 -14.15 13.34
CA ASP A 96 -14.62 -15.00 13.15
C ASP A 96 -14.29 -16.16 12.18
N GLN A 97 -14.65 -17.39 12.56
CA GLN A 97 -14.59 -18.61 11.74
C GLN A 97 -13.30 -18.82 10.92
N GLY A 98 -12.14 -18.55 11.53
CA GLY A 98 -10.84 -18.71 10.89
C GLY A 98 -10.40 -17.50 10.06
N GLN A 99 -11.18 -16.46 9.98
CA GLN A 99 -10.82 -15.18 9.39
C GLN A 99 -10.50 -14.15 10.48
N THR A 100 -9.33 -13.52 10.39
CA THR A 100 -9.01 -12.33 11.16
C THR A 100 -9.07 -11.12 10.22
N ARG A 101 -9.81 -10.10 10.66
CA ARG A 101 -9.95 -8.83 9.95
C ARG A 101 -9.34 -7.72 10.80
N ILE A 102 -8.43 -6.96 10.21
CA ILE A 102 -7.78 -5.79 10.81
C ILE A 102 -8.17 -4.57 9.97
N GLU A 103 -8.80 -3.61 10.60
CA GLU A 103 -9.30 -2.42 9.93
C GLU A 103 -8.83 -1.16 10.64
N VAL A 104 -8.37 -0.19 9.87
CA VAL A 104 -8.22 1.19 10.35
C VAL A 104 -9.47 1.94 9.95
N ILE A 105 -10.32 2.22 10.93
CA ILE A 105 -11.56 2.96 10.73
C ILE A 105 -11.25 4.44 10.86
N GLN A 106 -11.60 5.23 9.84
CA GLN A 106 -11.55 6.68 9.88
C GLN A 106 -12.97 7.24 10.01
N ASP A 107 -13.28 7.87 11.15
CA ASP A 107 -14.53 8.63 11.28
C ASP A 107 -14.43 9.89 10.44
N SER A 108 -14.95 9.85 9.21
CA SER A 108 -14.91 10.98 8.27
C SER A 108 -15.75 12.15 8.74
N LYS A 109 -15.20 13.01 9.57
CA LYS A 109 -15.75 14.34 9.81
C LYS A 109 -15.17 15.28 8.79
N PHE A 110 -16.02 15.86 7.93
CA PHE A 110 -15.55 16.85 6.98
C PHE A 110 -14.84 18.00 7.72
N ARG A 111 -13.53 18.13 7.49
CA ARG A 111 -12.69 19.18 8.06
C ARG A 111 -12.04 19.94 6.91
N PHE A 112 -12.27 21.25 6.89
CA PHE A 112 -11.75 22.16 5.85
C PHE A 112 -10.22 22.19 5.76
N PHE A 113 -9.50 21.71 6.80
CA PHE A 113 -8.06 21.90 6.95
C PHE A 113 -7.32 20.66 7.46
N ASP A 114 -7.79 19.46 7.13
CA ASP A 114 -7.03 18.24 7.41
C ASP A 114 -6.01 18.02 6.28
N ILE A 115 -4.91 18.81 6.33
CA ILE A 115 -3.92 18.90 5.26
C ILE A 115 -2.72 17.97 5.43
N TYR A 116 -2.63 17.25 6.55
CA TYR A 116 -1.50 16.39 6.82
C TYR A 116 -1.90 15.14 7.57
N THR A 117 -1.74 14.00 6.91
CA THR A 117 -1.87 12.67 7.50
C THR A 117 -0.77 11.80 6.93
N ASN A 118 0.03 11.22 7.82
CA ASN A 118 1.05 10.24 7.47
C ASN A 118 0.97 9.12 8.51
N LEU A 119 0.25 8.06 8.15
CA LEU A 119 0.00 6.89 8.98
C LEU A 119 0.69 5.67 8.41
N LYS A 120 1.10 4.79 9.30
CA LYS A 120 1.67 3.50 9.01
C LYS A 120 1.00 2.43 9.87
N LEU A 121 0.48 1.42 9.23
CA LEU A 121 -0.06 0.23 9.85
C LEU A 121 0.95 -0.91 9.69
N THR A 122 1.58 -1.33 10.78
CA THR A 122 2.49 -2.47 10.79
C THR A 122 1.76 -3.69 11.34
N ILE A 123 1.72 -4.77 10.56
CA ILE A 123 1.12 -6.04 10.94
C ILE A 123 2.21 -7.09 11.09
N GLY A 124 2.45 -7.50 12.31
CA GLY A 124 3.34 -8.61 12.63
C GLY A 124 2.56 -9.93 12.62
N ILE A 125 2.98 -10.88 11.80
CA ILE A 125 2.34 -12.20 11.68
C ILE A 125 3.31 -13.27 12.17
N PRO A 126 2.90 -14.17 13.07
CA PRO A 126 3.71 -15.36 13.42
C PRO A 126 4.12 -16.14 12.16
N GLU A 127 5.30 -16.76 12.21
CA GLU A 127 5.84 -17.60 11.12
C GLU A 127 4.97 -18.85 10.91
N THR A 128 3.75 -18.66 10.43
CA THR A 128 2.74 -19.70 10.19
C THR A 128 2.16 -19.50 8.79
N GLN A 129 1.92 -20.60 8.08
CA GLN A 129 1.30 -20.56 6.75
C GLN A 129 -0.16 -20.11 6.85
N LEU A 130 -0.48 -19.00 6.18
CA LEU A 130 -1.86 -18.58 5.90
C LEU A 130 -2.39 -19.27 4.64
N ASN A 131 -3.71 -19.47 4.55
CA ASN A 131 -4.35 -19.80 3.28
C ASN A 131 -4.38 -18.55 2.40
N GLN A 132 -4.79 -17.42 2.96
CA GLN A 132 -4.89 -16.15 2.23
C GLN A 132 -4.44 -14.97 3.08
N LEU A 133 -3.64 -14.11 2.48
CA LEU A 133 -3.33 -12.77 2.97
C LEU A 133 -3.93 -11.76 1.98
N GLN A 134 -4.90 -10.98 2.43
CA GLN A 134 -5.50 -9.90 1.65
C GLN A 134 -5.22 -8.55 2.31
N VAL A 135 -4.67 -7.61 1.54
CA VAL A 135 -4.42 -6.23 1.96
C VAL A 135 -5.07 -5.28 0.98
N MET A 136 -5.85 -4.35 1.50
CA MET A 136 -6.56 -3.35 0.72
C MET A 136 -6.31 -1.96 1.30
N THR A 137 -5.99 -0.99 0.44
CA THR A 137 -5.86 0.42 0.81
C THR A 137 -6.33 1.31 -0.33
N ASP A 138 -7.03 2.42 0.00
CA ASP A 138 -7.40 3.39 -1.04
C ASP A 138 -6.19 4.28 -1.37
N THR A 139 -5.48 4.77 -0.35
CA THR A 139 -4.30 5.60 -0.57
C THR A 139 -3.16 5.19 0.36
N GLY A 140 -2.16 4.54 -0.21
CA GLY A 140 -0.97 4.12 0.53
C GLY A 140 -0.24 2.97 -0.13
N ASN A 141 1.00 2.79 0.27
CA ASN A 141 1.80 1.68 -0.22
C ASN A 141 1.52 0.41 0.59
N ILE A 142 1.63 -0.73 -0.07
CA ILE A 142 1.56 -2.05 0.55
C ILE A 142 2.94 -2.71 0.45
N TYR A 143 3.49 -3.09 1.60
CA TYR A 143 4.73 -3.85 1.69
C TYR A 143 4.46 -5.18 2.40
N VAL A 144 4.87 -6.28 1.78
CA VAL A 144 4.80 -7.62 2.36
C VAL A 144 6.19 -8.22 2.30
N ASP A 145 6.76 -8.54 3.45
CA ASP A 145 8.10 -9.09 3.55
C ASP A 145 8.09 -10.44 4.27
N SER A 146 8.52 -11.48 3.59
CA SER A 146 8.80 -12.83 4.12
C SER A 146 7.63 -13.51 4.87
N VAL A 147 6.40 -13.08 4.61
CA VAL A 147 5.19 -13.70 5.17
C VAL A 147 4.76 -14.88 4.32
N LEU A 148 4.33 -15.97 4.96
CA LEU A 148 3.94 -17.21 4.28
C LEU A 148 2.42 -17.25 4.07
N ALA A 149 1.99 -17.27 2.81
CA ALA A 149 0.59 -17.51 2.45
C ALA A 149 0.49 -18.33 1.15
N SER A 150 -0.60 -19.08 0.99
CA SER A 150 -0.85 -19.80 -0.26
C SER A 150 -1.37 -18.85 -1.36
N GLU A 151 -2.10 -17.79 -0.96
CA GLU A 151 -2.60 -16.75 -1.86
C GLU A 151 -2.37 -15.36 -1.24
N TYR A 152 -1.86 -14.45 -2.06
CA TYR A 152 -1.69 -13.04 -1.74
C TYR A 152 -2.61 -12.23 -2.64
N ARG A 153 -3.49 -11.41 -2.01
CA ARG A 153 -4.35 -10.48 -2.72
C ARG A 153 -4.08 -9.06 -2.23
N MET A 154 -3.44 -8.25 -3.07
CA MET A 154 -3.02 -6.89 -2.76
C MET A 154 -3.75 -5.91 -3.65
N ILE A 155 -4.44 -4.93 -3.07
CA ILE A 155 -5.22 -3.94 -3.80
C ILE A 155 -4.91 -2.56 -3.25
N SER A 156 -4.55 -1.63 -4.14
CA SER A 156 -4.37 -0.22 -3.79
C SER A 156 -4.99 0.65 -4.89
N ASP A 157 -5.79 1.65 -4.55
CA ASP A 157 -6.21 2.61 -5.59
C ASP A 157 -5.04 3.54 -5.95
N THR A 158 -4.33 4.06 -4.95
CA THR A 158 -3.16 4.91 -5.18
C THR A 158 -2.02 4.52 -4.24
N GLY A 159 -1.00 3.89 -4.78
CA GLY A 159 0.19 3.49 -4.05
C GLY A 159 0.90 2.29 -4.68
N ALA A 160 2.15 2.14 -4.34
CA ALA A 160 2.95 1.01 -4.80
C ALA A 160 2.67 -0.24 -3.98
N ILE A 161 2.72 -1.39 -4.65
CA ILE A 161 2.64 -2.71 -4.02
C ILE A 161 4.01 -3.37 -4.17
N LYS A 162 4.63 -3.72 -3.04
CA LYS A 162 5.91 -4.43 -3.05
C LYS A 162 5.84 -5.66 -2.17
N MET A 163 6.19 -6.79 -2.76
CA MET A 163 6.22 -8.08 -2.08
C MET A 163 7.61 -8.71 -2.21
N ASP A 164 8.12 -9.24 -1.11
CA ASP A 164 9.29 -10.11 -1.05
C ASP A 164 8.85 -11.38 -0.34
N ILE A 165 8.60 -12.45 -1.12
CA ILE A 165 7.97 -13.68 -0.64
C ILE A 165 8.65 -14.90 -1.25
N LYS A 166 8.44 -16.06 -0.69
CA LYS A 166 9.03 -17.28 -1.25
C LYS A 166 8.31 -17.75 -2.49
N GLU A 167 7.01 -17.97 -2.38
CA GLU A 167 6.11 -18.50 -3.42
C GLU A 167 4.65 -18.25 -3.02
N GLY A 168 3.74 -18.45 -3.94
CA GLY A 168 2.29 -18.36 -3.71
C GLY A 168 1.55 -17.79 -4.93
N VAL A 169 0.23 -17.98 -4.97
CA VAL A 169 -0.62 -17.31 -5.95
C VAL A 169 -0.65 -15.83 -5.65
N ILE A 170 -0.34 -14.98 -6.63
CA ILE A 170 -0.36 -13.52 -6.48
C ILE A 170 -1.50 -12.93 -7.31
N LYS A 171 -2.29 -12.06 -6.67
CA LYS A 171 -3.26 -11.17 -7.31
C LYS A 171 -3.01 -9.75 -6.80
N ALA A 172 -2.38 -8.92 -7.61
CA ALA A 172 -2.00 -7.57 -7.25
C ALA A 172 -2.63 -6.55 -8.21
N GLU A 173 -3.32 -5.56 -7.69
CA GLU A 173 -4.05 -4.56 -8.47
C GLU A 173 -3.80 -3.16 -7.92
N THR A 174 -3.47 -2.20 -8.79
CA THR A 174 -3.40 -0.79 -8.42
C THR A 174 -3.85 0.09 -9.59
N ASN A 175 -4.58 1.17 -9.30
CA ASN A 175 -4.92 2.13 -10.37
C ASN A 175 -3.71 3.04 -10.64
N THR A 176 -3.02 3.49 -9.59
CA THR A 176 -1.82 4.32 -9.76
C THR A 176 -0.71 3.90 -8.81
N GLY A 177 0.33 3.30 -9.34
CA GLY A 177 1.49 2.85 -8.60
C GLY A 177 2.20 1.67 -9.27
N ALA A 178 3.44 1.44 -8.89
CA ALA A 178 4.19 0.30 -9.38
C ALA A 178 3.86 -0.97 -8.56
N ILE A 179 3.88 -2.12 -9.23
CA ILE A 179 3.79 -3.44 -8.60
C ILE A 179 5.15 -4.12 -8.74
N THR A 180 5.75 -4.50 -7.63
CA THR A 180 7.00 -5.28 -7.62
C THR A 180 6.82 -6.51 -6.76
N ALA A 181 7.05 -7.70 -7.34
CA ALA A 181 7.05 -8.94 -6.59
C ALA A 181 8.38 -9.67 -6.80
N SER A 182 9.11 -9.89 -5.72
CA SER A 182 10.33 -10.68 -5.66
C SER A 182 9.99 -12.02 -5.02
N LEU A 183 10.29 -13.12 -5.73
CA LEU A 183 10.00 -14.49 -5.30
C LEU A 183 11.26 -15.35 -5.31
N ASP A 184 11.33 -16.34 -4.42
CA ASP A 184 12.34 -17.39 -4.56
C ASP A 184 12.08 -18.22 -5.81
N HIS A 185 10.80 -18.59 -6.03
CA HIS A 185 10.36 -19.43 -7.14
C HIS A 185 9.01 -18.98 -7.71
N ILE A 186 8.84 -19.07 -9.02
CA ILE A 186 7.53 -18.92 -9.69
C ILE A 186 6.96 -20.33 -9.91
N LEU A 187 6.18 -20.82 -8.93
CA LEU A 187 5.53 -22.12 -8.96
C LEU A 187 4.01 -22.05 -9.09
N GLN A 188 3.42 -20.90 -8.85
CA GLN A 188 1.97 -20.64 -8.91
C GLN A 188 1.69 -19.45 -9.83
N ASP A 189 0.40 -19.30 -10.18
CA ASP A 189 -0.05 -18.22 -11.05
C ASP A 189 0.15 -16.84 -10.42
N ILE A 190 0.56 -15.88 -11.25
CA ILE A 190 0.73 -14.48 -10.90
C ILE A 190 -0.16 -13.64 -11.81
N TYR A 191 -1.01 -12.83 -11.21
CA TYR A 191 -1.85 -11.85 -11.89
C TYR A 191 -1.58 -10.48 -11.31
N ALA A 192 -1.13 -9.53 -12.15
CA ALA A 192 -0.86 -8.17 -11.73
C ALA A 192 -1.39 -7.16 -12.75
N ILE A 193 -2.13 -6.15 -12.26
CA ILE A 193 -2.68 -5.07 -13.07
C ILE A 193 -2.33 -3.72 -12.47
N SER A 194 -1.91 -2.78 -13.33
CA SER A 194 -1.77 -1.36 -12.98
C SER A 194 -2.32 -0.51 -14.13
N ASP A 195 -3.19 0.47 -13.85
CA ASP A 195 -3.58 1.42 -14.90
C ASP A 195 -2.39 2.35 -15.21
N THR A 196 -1.69 2.82 -14.17
CA THR A 196 -0.51 3.67 -14.35
C THR A 196 0.60 3.26 -13.39
N GLY A 197 1.61 2.60 -13.91
CA GLY A 197 2.80 2.17 -13.17
C GLY A 197 3.44 0.92 -13.76
N ASP A 198 4.70 0.72 -13.45
CA ASP A 198 5.48 -0.41 -13.90
C ASP A 198 5.10 -1.67 -13.10
N ILE A 199 5.18 -2.83 -13.76
CA ILE A 199 5.00 -4.13 -13.12
C ILE A 199 6.28 -4.94 -13.29
N ILE A 200 6.92 -5.28 -12.17
CA ILE A 200 8.19 -6.01 -12.15
C ILE A 200 8.03 -7.29 -11.34
N ILE A 201 8.24 -8.42 -11.99
CA ILE A 201 8.28 -9.72 -11.34
C ILE A 201 9.72 -10.25 -11.38
N GLN A 202 10.27 -10.51 -10.22
CA GLN A 202 11.64 -10.98 -10.04
C GLN A 202 11.63 -12.37 -9.41
N THR A 203 12.47 -13.27 -9.89
CA THR A 203 12.63 -14.60 -9.28
C THR A 203 14.09 -14.92 -9.03
N ALA A 204 14.39 -15.52 -7.86
CA ALA A 204 15.75 -15.96 -7.56
C ALA A 204 16.16 -17.16 -8.42
N GLU A 205 15.25 -18.11 -8.63
CA GLU A 205 15.49 -19.29 -9.46
C GLU A 205 14.68 -19.22 -10.75
N ALA A 206 15.35 -19.52 -11.88
CA ALA A 206 14.69 -19.58 -13.17
C ALA A 206 13.64 -20.72 -13.20
N PRO A 207 12.39 -20.44 -13.60
CA PRO A 207 11.35 -21.46 -13.68
C PRO A 207 11.69 -22.50 -14.75
N GLN A 208 11.36 -23.77 -14.49
CA GLN A 208 11.51 -24.87 -15.45
C GLN A 208 10.41 -24.87 -16.51
N ALA A 209 9.24 -24.34 -16.16
CA ALA A 209 8.11 -24.17 -17.04
C ALA A 209 7.37 -22.88 -16.67
N LEU A 210 6.94 -22.09 -17.65
CA LEU A 210 6.24 -20.84 -17.45
C LEU A 210 5.40 -20.50 -18.68
N ARG A 211 4.24 -19.92 -18.48
CA ARG A 211 3.45 -19.26 -19.52
C ARG A 211 3.30 -17.80 -19.16
N THR A 212 3.42 -16.91 -20.14
CA THR A 212 3.22 -15.48 -19.92
C THR A 212 2.13 -14.91 -20.81
N LYS A 213 1.38 -13.94 -20.28
CA LYS A 213 0.45 -13.11 -21.02
C LYS A 213 0.69 -11.67 -20.57
N LEU A 214 1.34 -10.90 -21.45
CA LEU A 214 1.81 -9.56 -21.12
C LEU A 214 1.17 -8.56 -22.07
N SER A 215 0.56 -7.48 -21.52
CA SER A 215 -0.09 -6.43 -22.30
C SER A 215 0.24 -5.07 -21.69
N ALA A 216 0.88 -4.21 -22.49
CA ALA A 216 1.10 -2.81 -22.14
C ALA A 216 0.59 -1.95 -23.30
N ASP A 217 -0.33 -1.00 -23.01
CA ASP A 217 -0.82 -0.09 -24.05
C ASP A 217 0.24 0.97 -24.36
N SER A 218 0.95 1.43 -23.33
CA SER A 218 2.06 2.37 -23.47
C SER A 218 3.19 1.99 -22.49
N GLY A 219 4.30 1.51 -23.03
CA GLY A 219 5.44 1.03 -22.27
C GLY A 219 6.20 -0.07 -23.00
N THR A 220 7.21 -0.61 -22.37
CA THR A 220 8.03 -1.71 -22.90
C THR A 220 7.74 -3.01 -22.18
N ILE A 221 7.83 -4.12 -22.91
CA ILE A 221 7.71 -5.46 -22.36
C ILE A 221 9.07 -6.13 -22.45
N LYS A 222 9.61 -6.57 -21.33
CA LYS A 222 10.92 -7.21 -21.25
C LYS A 222 10.86 -8.45 -20.37
N VAL A 223 11.31 -9.57 -20.92
CA VAL A 223 11.48 -10.83 -20.17
C VAL A 223 12.92 -11.28 -20.27
N THR A 224 13.59 -11.33 -19.13
CA THR A 224 15.01 -11.70 -19.01
C THR A 224 15.14 -12.97 -18.17
N LEU A 225 14.58 -14.05 -18.71
CA LEU A 225 14.66 -15.38 -18.11
C LEU A 225 15.38 -16.36 -19.04
N PRO A 226 16.19 -17.28 -18.52
CA PRO A 226 16.80 -18.34 -19.32
C PRO A 226 15.75 -19.19 -20.05
N ASN A 227 16.04 -19.54 -21.29
CA ASN A 227 15.19 -20.39 -22.15
C ASN A 227 13.77 -19.85 -22.45
N TYR A 228 13.52 -18.56 -22.20
CA TYR A 228 12.25 -17.93 -22.54
C TYR A 228 12.15 -17.69 -24.06
N GLN A 229 11.08 -18.17 -24.69
CA GLN A 229 10.79 -17.97 -26.11
C GLN A 229 9.28 -17.86 -26.33
N ASP A 230 8.85 -16.86 -27.09
CA ASP A 230 7.47 -16.68 -27.58
C ASP A 230 6.38 -16.83 -26.50
N GLY A 231 6.65 -16.36 -25.29
CA GLY A 231 5.69 -16.42 -24.18
C GLY A 231 5.80 -17.66 -23.28
N TYR A 232 6.80 -18.52 -23.47
CA TYR A 232 6.90 -19.80 -22.79
C TYR A 232 8.31 -20.13 -22.32
N ILE A 233 8.37 -20.91 -21.24
CA ILE A 233 9.52 -21.71 -20.84
C ILE A 233 9.00 -23.14 -20.67
N GLY A 234 9.58 -24.13 -21.36
CA GLY A 234 9.18 -25.53 -21.25
C GLY A 234 7.72 -25.81 -21.68
N GLU A 235 7.12 -26.85 -21.15
CA GLU A 235 5.73 -27.21 -21.42
C GLU A 235 4.87 -27.04 -20.18
N GLY A 236 3.75 -26.31 -20.31
CA GLY A 236 2.82 -26.05 -19.21
C GLY A 236 3.36 -24.99 -18.23
N GLY A 237 3.25 -25.27 -16.92
CA GLY A 237 3.69 -24.37 -15.85
C GLY A 237 2.69 -23.29 -15.47
N PRO A 238 3.01 -22.48 -14.45
CA PRO A 238 2.19 -21.37 -13.98
C PRO A 238 2.02 -20.31 -15.07
N LEU A 239 0.94 -19.54 -14.95
CA LEU A 239 0.67 -18.37 -15.79
C LEU A 239 1.09 -17.10 -15.06
N VAL A 240 1.91 -16.29 -15.72
CA VAL A 240 2.19 -14.90 -15.31
C VAL A 240 1.45 -13.97 -16.27
N GLU A 241 0.37 -13.36 -15.79
CA GLU A 241 -0.42 -12.38 -16.54
C GLU A 241 -0.18 -10.99 -15.96
N LEU A 242 0.43 -10.10 -16.76
CA LEU A 242 0.71 -8.71 -16.40
C LEU A 242 0.04 -7.78 -17.39
N ILE A 243 -0.68 -6.77 -16.87
CA ILE A 243 -1.40 -5.79 -17.66
C ILE A 243 -1.10 -4.40 -17.12
N SER A 244 -0.65 -3.47 -17.98
CA SER A 244 -0.52 -2.06 -17.66
C SER A 244 -1.02 -1.20 -18.82
N ASP A 245 -1.84 -0.19 -18.52
CA ASP A 245 -2.21 0.78 -19.55
C ASP A 245 -1.02 1.73 -19.84
N THR A 246 -0.33 2.19 -18.79
CA THR A 246 0.85 3.04 -18.92
C THR A 246 1.93 2.61 -17.92
N GLY A 247 2.97 1.93 -18.40
CA GLY A 247 4.09 1.45 -17.61
C GLY A 247 4.81 0.28 -18.28
N ASP A 248 6.02 0.02 -17.83
CA ASP A 248 6.85 -1.07 -18.30
C ASP A 248 6.49 -2.38 -17.60
N LEU A 249 6.54 -3.49 -18.34
CA LEU A 249 6.38 -4.85 -17.81
C LEU A 249 7.71 -5.56 -17.85
N GLU A 250 8.20 -6.01 -16.70
CA GLU A 250 9.47 -6.73 -16.63
C GLU A 250 9.32 -8.04 -15.85
N ILE A 251 9.87 -9.13 -16.42
CA ILE A 251 10.06 -10.41 -15.71
C ILE A 251 11.53 -10.76 -15.82
N GLU A 252 12.20 -10.91 -14.67
CA GLU A 252 13.64 -11.13 -14.65
C GLU A 252 14.07 -12.13 -13.57
N GLN A 253 15.21 -12.77 -13.83
CA GLN A 253 15.93 -13.49 -12.79
C GLN A 253 16.92 -12.54 -12.13
N TYR A 254 16.88 -12.44 -10.80
CA TYR A 254 17.88 -11.68 -10.04
C TYR A 254 18.82 -12.65 -9.31
N SER A 255 20.06 -12.22 -9.15
CA SER A 255 21.00 -12.96 -8.28
C SER A 255 20.59 -12.71 -6.84
N GLY A 256 20.01 -13.73 -6.21
CA GLY A 256 19.62 -13.66 -4.79
C GLY A 256 20.77 -13.19 -3.90
N LYS A 257 20.39 -12.60 -2.79
CA LYS A 257 21.34 -12.11 -1.76
C LYS A 257 22.04 -13.27 -1.08
#